data_0f27e474cefc4d730243283a8b4269b8
#
_entry.id   0f27e474cefc4d730243283a8b4269b8
#
_cell.length_a   1.000
_cell.length_b   1.000
_cell.length_c   1.000
_cell.angle_alpha   90.00
_cell.angle_beta   90.00
_cell.angle_gamma   90.00
#
_symmetry.space_group_name_H-M   'P 1'
#
loop_
_entity.id
_entity.type
_entity.pdbx_description
1 polymer ?
#
loop_
_entity_poly.entity_id
_entity_poly.type
_entity_poly.pdbx_seq_one_letter_code
_entity_poly.pdbx_strand_id
1 'polypeptide(L)'
;DRNDSEFFYNLNLDPEALKYTGDLPFSSIVDAENFLINYSDYRKNGFGRWAVILKETEAFIGWCGLKLNEENLVDIGFRFFKKEWGKGYATESAKAVLDYGFNILKLKEIIGRASKDNISSIRVLEKLNITFWKQDRFMGVEESIYYRIKKNDYIKKH
;
A
#
# COMPACT_ATOMS: atom_id res chain seq x y z
N ASP A 1 13.09 -1.43 7.85
CA ASP A 1 14.09 -0.50 8.40
C ASP A 1 15.20 -0.23 7.38
N ARG A 2 16.31 0.45 7.79
CA ARG A 2 17.44 0.75 6.89
C ARG A 2 18.09 -0.50 6.27
N ASN A 3 17.99 -1.66 6.91
CA ASN A 3 18.55 -2.91 6.38
C ASN A 3 17.75 -3.42 5.17
N ASP A 4 16.54 -2.92 4.96
CA ASP A 4 15.69 -3.23 3.81
C ASP A 4 16.01 -2.36 2.58
N SER A 5 16.99 -1.45 2.66
CA SER A 5 17.26 -0.41 1.63
C SER A 5 17.52 -1.00 0.24
N GLU A 6 18.29 -2.09 0.14
CA GLU A 6 18.58 -2.75 -1.13
C GLU A 6 17.32 -3.37 -1.74
N PHE A 7 16.50 -4.05 -0.93
CA PHE A 7 15.23 -4.62 -1.40
C PHE A 7 14.25 -3.52 -1.81
N PHE A 8 14.19 -2.45 -1.03
CA PHE A 8 13.32 -1.32 -1.29
C PHE A 8 13.73 -0.55 -2.55
N TYR A 9 15.04 -0.37 -2.76
CA TYR A 9 15.61 0.17 -3.99
C TYR A 9 15.23 -0.69 -5.20
N ASN A 10 15.49 -2.00 -5.15
CA ASN A 10 15.18 -2.94 -6.23
C ASN A 10 13.68 -3.01 -6.55
N LEU A 11 12.81 -2.94 -5.54
CA LEU A 11 11.36 -2.89 -5.72
C LEU A 11 10.92 -1.62 -6.49
N ASN A 12 11.64 -0.52 -6.35
CA ASN A 12 11.36 0.75 -7.00
C ASN A 12 12.16 0.97 -8.31
N LEU A 13 12.93 -0.01 -8.76
CA LEU A 13 13.55 0.00 -10.08
C LEU A 13 12.65 -0.58 -11.16
N ASP A 14 11.68 -1.44 -10.79
CA ASP A 14 10.81 -2.10 -11.77
C ASP A 14 9.80 -1.09 -12.35
N PRO A 15 9.93 -0.73 -13.65
CA PRO A 15 9.04 0.23 -14.28
C PRO A 15 7.58 -0.22 -14.26
N GLU A 16 7.30 -1.53 -14.28
CA GLU A 16 5.95 -2.06 -14.19
C GLU A 16 5.34 -1.83 -12.80
N ALA A 17 6.16 -1.93 -11.74
CA ALA A 17 5.72 -1.63 -10.38
C ALA A 17 5.46 -0.13 -10.16
N LEU A 18 6.17 0.74 -10.88
CA LEU A 18 6.01 2.20 -10.77
C LEU A 18 4.96 2.78 -11.71
N LYS A 19 4.62 2.07 -12.80
CA LYS A 19 3.79 2.55 -13.91
C LYS A 19 2.54 3.32 -13.51
N TYR A 20 1.91 2.94 -12.39
CA TYR A 20 0.63 3.48 -11.95
C TYR A 20 0.70 4.28 -10.64
N THR A 21 1.90 4.57 -10.15
CA THR A 21 2.08 5.13 -8.80
C THR A 21 2.35 6.62 -8.78
N GLY A 22 2.85 7.17 -9.89
CA GLY A 22 3.36 8.53 -9.95
C GLY A 22 4.71 8.72 -9.23
N ASP A 23 5.26 7.66 -8.61
CA ASP A 23 6.57 7.72 -7.97
C ASP A 23 7.70 7.68 -9.02
N LEU A 24 8.81 8.34 -8.70
CA LEU A 24 10.06 8.20 -9.43
C LEU A 24 10.92 7.09 -8.79
N PRO A 25 11.73 6.37 -9.59
CA PRO A 25 12.69 5.43 -9.03
C PRO A 25 13.73 6.18 -8.17
N PHE A 26 14.26 5.51 -7.16
CA PHE A 26 15.42 6.02 -6.43
C PHE A 26 16.64 6.07 -7.35
N SER A 27 17.46 7.11 -7.23
CA SER A 27 18.69 7.23 -8.02
C SER A 27 19.82 6.33 -7.50
N SER A 28 19.73 5.88 -6.24
CA SER A 28 20.71 4.98 -5.62
C SER A 28 20.13 4.23 -4.42
N ILE A 29 20.84 3.17 -3.98
CA ILE A 29 20.53 2.46 -2.72
C ILE A 29 20.62 3.43 -1.52
N VAL A 30 21.57 4.39 -1.57
CA VAL A 30 21.72 5.40 -0.52
C VAL A 30 20.48 6.29 -0.40
N ASP A 31 19.86 6.64 -1.52
CA ASP A 31 18.60 7.41 -1.49
C ASP A 31 17.46 6.62 -0.91
N ALA A 32 17.37 5.32 -1.23
CA ALA A 32 16.40 4.43 -0.62
C ALA A 32 16.65 4.27 0.89
N GLU A 33 17.91 4.15 1.32
CA GLU A 33 18.28 4.10 2.73
C GLU A 33 17.90 5.40 3.46
N ASN A 34 18.22 6.56 2.87
CA ASN A 34 17.84 7.86 3.42
C ASN A 34 16.33 8.02 3.54
N PHE A 35 15.56 7.54 2.55
CA PHE A 35 14.11 7.52 2.62
C PHE A 35 13.62 6.70 3.82
N LEU A 36 14.16 5.49 4.03
CA LEU A 36 13.77 4.61 5.13
C LEU A 36 14.15 5.18 6.50
N ILE A 37 15.35 5.77 6.63
CA ILE A 37 15.80 6.43 7.87
C ILE A 37 14.87 7.60 8.23
N ASN A 38 14.45 8.38 7.24
CA ASN A 38 13.60 9.55 7.43
C ASN A 38 12.10 9.22 7.46
N TYR A 39 11.72 7.95 7.28
CA TYR A 39 10.32 7.54 7.27
C TYR A 39 9.70 7.72 8.66
N SER A 40 8.83 8.70 8.78
CA SER A 40 8.34 9.20 10.07
C SER A 40 6.88 8.86 10.37
N ASP A 41 6.17 8.17 9.47
CA ASP A 41 4.73 7.93 9.58
C ASP A 41 4.36 7.18 10.86
N TYR A 42 5.14 6.16 11.24
CA TYR A 42 4.92 5.43 12.51
C TYR A 42 4.95 6.33 13.73
N ARG A 43 5.92 7.26 13.77
CA ARG A 43 6.09 8.18 14.89
C ARG A 43 5.03 9.27 14.90
N LYS A 44 4.63 9.77 13.71
CA LYS A 44 3.67 10.86 13.57
C LYS A 44 2.22 10.39 13.68
N ASN A 45 1.91 9.25 13.09
CA ASN A 45 0.54 8.79 12.88
C ASN A 45 0.20 7.50 13.67
N GLY A 46 1.21 6.82 14.25
CA GLY A 46 1.04 5.52 14.90
C GLY A 46 0.92 4.33 13.94
N PHE A 47 1.00 4.56 12.64
CA PHE A 47 0.97 3.53 11.61
C PHE A 47 1.81 3.95 10.40
N GLY A 48 2.09 3.00 9.52
CA GLY A 48 2.89 3.20 8.32
C GLY A 48 2.80 2.01 7.36
N ARG A 49 3.77 1.90 6.48
CA ARG A 49 3.91 0.78 5.54
C ARG A 49 4.87 -0.24 6.12
N TRP A 50 4.46 -1.50 6.16
CA TRP A 50 5.25 -2.61 6.70
C TRP A 50 5.86 -3.44 5.58
N ALA A 51 7.07 -3.95 5.80
CA ALA A 51 7.66 -4.97 4.95
C ALA A 51 6.79 -6.24 4.99
N VAL A 52 6.60 -6.85 3.83
CA VAL A 52 5.95 -8.17 3.71
C VAL A 52 7.03 -9.20 3.45
N ILE A 53 7.11 -10.19 4.35
CA ILE A 53 8.14 -11.22 4.37
C ILE A 53 7.48 -12.58 4.20
N LEU A 54 7.99 -13.41 3.31
CA LEU A 54 7.57 -14.82 3.20
C LEU A 54 8.05 -15.61 4.41
N LYS A 55 7.14 -16.29 5.11
CA LYS A 55 7.47 -17.05 6.33
C LYS A 55 8.41 -18.22 6.07
N GLU A 56 8.27 -18.87 4.91
CA GLU A 56 9.02 -20.07 4.55
C GLU A 56 10.50 -19.79 4.23
N THR A 57 10.78 -18.61 3.70
CA THR A 57 12.12 -18.27 3.17
C THR A 57 12.73 -17.03 3.79
N GLU A 58 11.97 -16.33 4.63
CA GLU A 58 12.31 -15.02 5.20
C GLU A 58 12.62 -13.95 4.14
N ALA A 59 12.19 -14.19 2.90
CA ALA A 59 12.42 -13.26 1.80
C ALA A 59 11.49 -12.06 1.86
N PHE A 60 12.06 -10.86 1.69
CA PHE A 60 11.30 -9.64 1.45
C PHE A 60 10.64 -9.73 0.06
N ILE A 61 9.32 -9.57 0.01
CA ILE A 61 8.55 -9.68 -1.25
C ILE A 61 7.84 -8.38 -1.64
N GLY A 62 7.78 -7.41 -0.75
CA GLY A 62 7.10 -6.15 -0.98
C GLY A 62 6.75 -5.44 0.31
N TRP A 63 5.82 -4.51 0.24
CA TRP A 63 5.28 -3.81 1.41
C TRP A 63 3.77 -3.65 1.28
N CYS A 64 3.11 -3.57 2.44
CA CYS A 64 1.70 -3.22 2.57
C CYS A 64 1.49 -2.40 3.84
N GLY A 65 0.55 -1.45 3.84
CA GLY A 65 0.29 -0.68 5.05
C GLY A 65 -0.62 0.51 4.84
N LEU A 66 -0.66 1.37 5.85
CA LEU A 66 -1.49 2.55 5.90
C LEU A 66 -0.64 3.82 5.83
N LYS A 67 -1.17 4.86 5.21
CA LYS A 67 -0.58 6.19 5.17
C LYS A 67 -1.68 7.23 5.34
N LEU A 68 -1.42 8.28 6.10
CA LEU A 68 -2.25 9.47 6.08
C LEU A 68 -1.90 10.25 4.81
N ASN A 69 -2.89 10.50 3.96
CA ASN A 69 -2.69 11.21 2.71
C ASN A 69 -2.83 12.73 2.89
N GLU A 70 -2.66 13.47 1.81
CA GLU A 70 -2.76 14.93 1.75
C GLU A 70 -4.17 15.49 2.07
N GLU A 71 -5.20 14.64 1.93
CA GLU A 71 -6.60 14.95 2.29
C GLU A 71 -6.93 14.57 3.75
N ASN A 72 -5.94 14.17 4.54
CA ASN A 72 -6.11 13.63 5.90
C ASN A 72 -6.97 12.35 5.96
N LEU A 73 -7.00 11.57 4.89
CA LEU A 73 -7.64 10.27 4.85
C LEU A 73 -6.60 9.16 5.01
N VAL A 74 -6.97 8.11 5.73
CA VAL A 74 -6.09 6.92 5.87
C VAL A 74 -6.22 6.06 4.62
N ASP A 75 -5.11 5.94 3.90
CA ASP A 75 -5.01 5.27 2.61
C ASP A 75 -4.24 3.96 2.74
N ILE A 76 -4.85 2.85 2.29
CA ILE A 76 -4.17 1.56 2.20
C ILE A 76 -3.37 1.49 0.89
N GLY A 77 -2.10 1.14 1.00
CA GLY A 77 -1.24 0.94 -0.16
C GLY A 77 -0.45 -0.35 -0.06
N PHE A 78 -0.05 -0.87 -1.20
CA PHE A 78 0.79 -2.06 -1.30
C PHE A 78 1.61 -2.03 -2.59
N ARG A 79 2.78 -2.66 -2.54
CA ARG A 79 3.65 -2.87 -3.70
C ARG A 79 4.44 -4.16 -3.50
N PHE A 80 4.46 -5.00 -4.53
CA PHE A 80 5.16 -6.29 -4.53
C PHE A 80 6.04 -6.41 -5.75
N PHE A 81 7.14 -7.16 -5.65
CA PHE A 81 7.91 -7.55 -6.82
C PHE A 81 7.02 -8.23 -7.86
N LYS A 82 7.25 -7.96 -9.13
CA LYS A 82 6.45 -8.52 -10.24
C LYS A 82 6.36 -10.06 -10.20
N LYS A 83 7.45 -10.74 -9.83
CA LYS A 83 7.50 -12.21 -9.66
C LYS A 83 6.55 -12.75 -8.58
N GLU A 84 6.04 -11.88 -7.71
CA GLU A 84 5.13 -12.21 -6.61
C GLU A 84 3.66 -11.88 -6.94
N TRP A 85 3.39 -11.29 -8.09
CA TRP A 85 2.03 -10.96 -8.49
C TRP A 85 1.20 -12.21 -8.79
N GLY A 86 -0.11 -12.12 -8.61
CA GLY A 86 -1.05 -13.22 -8.87
C GLY A 86 -1.07 -14.32 -7.81
N LYS A 87 -0.19 -14.30 -6.81
CA LYS A 87 -0.09 -15.32 -5.75
C LYS A 87 -0.98 -15.06 -4.52
N GLY A 88 -1.70 -13.95 -4.49
CA GLY A 88 -2.62 -13.61 -3.39
C GLY A 88 -2.01 -12.76 -2.27
N TYR A 89 -0.70 -12.55 -2.24
CA TYR A 89 0.00 -11.83 -1.15
C TYR A 89 -0.53 -10.41 -0.90
N ALA A 90 -0.87 -9.68 -1.96
CA ALA A 90 -1.46 -8.35 -1.82
C ALA A 90 -2.81 -8.38 -1.10
N THR A 91 -3.66 -9.36 -1.42
CA THR A 91 -4.98 -9.50 -0.78
C THR A 91 -4.85 -9.94 0.68
N GLU A 92 -3.96 -10.92 0.95
CA GLU A 92 -3.71 -11.43 2.29
C GLU A 92 -3.15 -10.34 3.22
N SER A 93 -2.09 -9.67 2.80
CA SER A 93 -1.46 -8.61 3.60
C SER A 93 -2.39 -7.40 3.78
N ALA A 94 -3.10 -6.99 2.74
CA ALA A 94 -4.06 -5.88 2.84
C ALA A 94 -5.24 -6.22 3.76
N LYS A 95 -5.70 -7.49 3.80
CA LYS A 95 -6.70 -7.93 4.78
C LYS A 95 -6.18 -7.77 6.21
N ALA A 96 -4.96 -8.23 6.50
CA ALA A 96 -4.36 -8.06 7.81
C ALA A 96 -4.19 -6.59 8.20
N VAL A 97 -3.84 -5.73 7.25
CA VAL A 97 -3.75 -4.27 7.46
C VAL A 97 -5.11 -3.65 7.77
N LEU A 98 -6.18 -4.07 7.08
CA LEU A 98 -7.56 -3.62 7.40
C LEU A 98 -7.98 -4.07 8.80
N ASP A 99 -7.73 -5.34 9.16
CA ASP A 99 -8.01 -5.87 10.49
C ASP A 99 -7.30 -5.04 11.57
N TYR A 100 -6.02 -4.74 11.38
CA TYR A 100 -5.24 -3.88 12.27
C TYR A 100 -5.83 -2.47 12.35
N GLY A 101 -6.12 -1.86 11.19
CA GLY A 101 -6.69 -0.51 11.11
C GLY A 101 -8.01 -0.37 11.87
N PHE A 102 -8.94 -1.30 11.68
CA PHE A 102 -10.25 -1.22 12.32
C PHE A 102 -10.27 -1.73 13.76
N ASN A 103 -9.52 -2.78 14.07
CA ASN A 103 -9.60 -3.44 15.37
C ASN A 103 -8.59 -2.89 16.39
N ILE A 104 -7.40 -2.47 15.95
CA ILE A 104 -6.35 -1.95 16.83
C ILE A 104 -6.33 -0.43 16.82
N LEU A 105 -6.18 0.17 15.63
CA LEU A 105 -6.11 1.64 15.49
C LEU A 105 -7.47 2.32 15.64
N LYS A 106 -8.58 1.55 15.65
CA LYS A 106 -9.96 2.05 15.79
C LYS A 106 -10.38 3.07 14.72
N LEU A 107 -9.78 2.98 13.54
CA LEU A 107 -10.12 3.85 12.41
C LEU A 107 -11.60 3.76 12.06
N LYS A 108 -12.18 4.87 11.61
CA LYS A 108 -13.59 4.94 11.20
C LYS A 108 -13.78 4.50 9.76
N GLU A 109 -12.81 4.82 8.91
CA GLU A 109 -12.79 4.47 7.49
C GLU A 109 -11.36 4.34 6.98
N ILE A 110 -11.21 3.58 5.91
CA ILE A 110 -9.95 3.43 5.15
C ILE A 110 -10.30 3.58 3.68
N ILE A 111 -9.48 4.30 2.94
CA ILE A 111 -9.58 4.41 1.49
C ILE A 111 -8.49 3.60 0.81
N GLY A 112 -8.67 3.32 -0.47
CA GLY A 112 -7.62 2.82 -1.35
C GLY A 112 -7.71 3.55 -2.68
N ARG A 113 -6.56 3.89 -3.25
CA ARG A 113 -6.47 4.62 -4.53
C ARG A 113 -5.72 3.79 -5.55
N ALA A 114 -6.19 3.82 -6.79
CA ALA A 114 -5.50 3.19 -7.90
C ALA A 114 -5.72 3.99 -9.19
N SER A 115 -4.73 3.99 -10.10
CA SER A 115 -5.01 4.38 -11.48
C SER A 115 -6.13 3.51 -12.05
N LYS A 116 -7.03 4.07 -12.85
CA LYS A 116 -8.10 3.32 -13.52
C LYS A 116 -7.58 2.14 -14.35
N ASP A 117 -6.35 2.25 -14.87
CA ASP A 117 -5.71 1.23 -15.69
C ASP A 117 -5.02 0.15 -14.86
N ASN A 118 -4.87 0.35 -13.54
CA ASN A 118 -4.29 -0.64 -12.65
C ASN A 118 -5.34 -1.65 -12.17
N ILE A 119 -5.82 -2.47 -13.11
CA ILE A 119 -6.86 -3.47 -12.86
C ILE A 119 -6.46 -4.44 -11.74
N SER A 120 -5.16 -4.76 -11.62
CA SER A 120 -4.67 -5.66 -10.58
C SER A 120 -4.91 -5.10 -9.18
N SER A 121 -4.56 -3.83 -8.94
CA SER A 121 -4.82 -3.17 -7.66
C SER A 121 -6.32 -2.99 -7.39
N ILE A 122 -7.09 -2.63 -8.41
CA ILE A 122 -8.55 -2.51 -8.30
C ILE A 122 -9.17 -3.84 -7.82
N ARG A 123 -8.78 -4.96 -8.44
CA ARG A 123 -9.26 -6.30 -8.04
C ARG A 123 -8.90 -6.67 -6.60
N VAL A 124 -7.75 -6.23 -6.09
CA VAL A 124 -7.40 -6.44 -4.68
C VAL A 124 -8.35 -5.66 -3.77
N LEU A 125 -8.60 -4.38 -4.07
CA LEU A 125 -9.52 -3.55 -3.30
C LEU A 125 -10.95 -4.13 -3.29
N GLU A 126 -11.45 -4.57 -4.45
CA GLU A 126 -12.76 -5.19 -4.58
C GLU A 126 -12.90 -6.51 -3.82
N LYS A 127 -11.88 -7.39 -3.89
CA LYS A 127 -11.84 -8.64 -3.12
C LYS A 127 -11.91 -8.43 -1.60
N LEU A 128 -11.45 -7.29 -1.13
CA LEU A 128 -11.50 -6.87 0.27
C LEU A 128 -12.82 -6.16 0.63
N ASN A 129 -13.78 -6.13 -0.31
CA ASN A 129 -15.05 -5.42 -0.16
C ASN A 129 -14.91 -3.91 0.07
N ILE A 130 -13.79 -3.33 -0.35
CA ILE A 130 -13.62 -1.89 -0.43
C ILE A 130 -14.38 -1.44 -1.68
N THR A 131 -15.32 -0.54 -1.54
CA THR A 131 -16.25 -0.19 -2.62
C THR A 131 -15.86 1.10 -3.32
N PHE A 132 -16.18 1.22 -4.61
CA PHE A 132 -15.99 2.45 -5.36
C PHE A 132 -16.61 3.64 -4.63
N TRP A 133 -15.89 4.74 -4.57
CA TRP A 133 -16.35 5.97 -3.92
C TRP A 133 -16.39 7.17 -4.87
N LYS A 134 -15.26 7.50 -5.50
CA LYS A 134 -15.15 8.62 -6.45
C LYS A 134 -14.05 8.39 -7.47
N GLN A 135 -14.06 9.18 -8.53
CA GLN A 135 -12.93 9.36 -9.44
C GLN A 135 -12.35 10.75 -9.23
N ASP A 136 -11.02 10.86 -9.21
CA ASP A 136 -10.33 12.12 -8.98
C ASP A 136 -8.87 12.05 -9.49
N ARG A 137 -8.14 13.15 -9.41
CA ARG A 137 -6.68 13.18 -9.68
C ARG A 137 -5.89 12.79 -8.44
N PHE A 138 -4.77 12.11 -8.65
CA PHE A 138 -3.87 11.74 -7.57
C PHE A 138 -2.41 11.69 -8.05
N MET A 139 -1.50 12.42 -7.41
CA MET A 139 -0.04 12.42 -7.67
C MET A 139 0.33 12.46 -9.16
N GLY A 140 -0.32 13.32 -9.95
CA GLY A 140 -0.08 13.41 -11.40
C GLY A 140 -0.73 12.30 -12.23
N VAL A 141 -1.42 11.35 -11.62
CA VAL A 141 -2.26 10.37 -12.29
C VAL A 141 -3.64 10.99 -12.50
N GLU A 142 -3.94 11.42 -13.73
CA GLU A 142 -5.17 12.20 -14.02
C GLU A 142 -6.46 11.42 -13.80
N GLU A 143 -6.44 10.09 -13.94
CA GLU A 143 -7.61 9.25 -13.82
C GLU A 143 -7.39 8.18 -12.74
N SER A 144 -7.54 8.61 -11.49
CA SER A 144 -7.46 7.73 -10.33
C SER A 144 -8.85 7.41 -9.79
N ILE A 145 -9.03 6.17 -9.39
CA ILE A 145 -10.25 5.66 -8.79
C ILE A 145 -10.02 5.50 -7.30
N TYR A 146 -10.94 6.06 -6.52
CA TYR A 146 -10.97 5.98 -5.06
C TYR A 146 -11.98 4.95 -4.62
N TYR A 147 -11.56 4.07 -3.77
CA TYR A 147 -12.35 3.07 -3.07
C TYR A 147 -12.41 3.41 -1.58
N ARG A 148 -13.49 3.04 -0.89
CA ARG A 148 -13.66 3.33 0.53
C ARG A 148 -14.35 2.18 1.25
N ILE A 149 -13.92 1.91 2.48
CA ILE A 149 -14.59 1.00 3.40
C ILE A 149 -14.72 1.68 4.76
N LYS A 150 -15.92 1.63 5.33
CA LYS A 150 -16.20 2.11 6.69
C LYS A 150 -16.15 0.94 7.65
N LYS A 151 -15.78 1.22 8.91
CA LYS A 151 -15.69 0.21 9.98
C LYS A 151 -16.95 -0.64 10.11
N ASN A 152 -18.12 0.00 10.08
CA ASN A 152 -19.39 -0.71 10.22
C ASN A 152 -19.66 -1.70 9.08
N ASP A 153 -19.20 -1.41 7.86
CA ASP A 153 -19.37 -2.29 6.71
C ASP A 153 -18.37 -3.44 6.74
N TYR A 154 -17.17 -3.19 7.32
CA TYR A 154 -16.16 -4.21 7.54
C TYR A 154 -16.62 -5.26 8.56
N ILE A 155 -17.12 -4.83 9.72
CA ILE A 155 -17.59 -5.73 10.81
C ILE A 155 -18.78 -6.61 10.37
N LYS A 156 -19.67 -6.11 9.51
CA LYS A 156 -20.83 -6.88 9.04
C LYS A 156 -20.48 -8.04 8.12
N LYS A 157 -19.28 -8.03 7.55
CA LYS A 157 -18.84 -9.02 6.53
C LYS A 157 -17.78 -10.00 7.05
N HIS A 158 -17.29 -9.80 8.27
CA HIS A 158 -16.26 -10.61 8.93
C HIS A 158 -16.64 -10.89 10.38
#